data_7f2526e5b5c946c467a7cb5c7dddc4b8
#
_entry.id   7f2526e5b5c946c467a7cb5c7dddc4b8
#
_cell.length_a   1.000
_cell.length_b   1.000
_cell.length_c   1.000
_cell.angle_alpha   90.00
_cell.angle_beta   90.00
_cell.angle_gamma   90.00
#
_symmetry.space_group_name_H-M   'P 1'
#
loop_
_entity.id
_entity.type
_entity.pdbx_description
1 polymer ?
#
loop_
_entity_poly.entity_id
_entity_poly.type
_entity_poly.pdbx_seq_one_letter_code
_entity_poly.pdbx_strand_id
1 'polypeptide(L)'
;MKKKRYFVVPAALALLGGLYLISKQSDGLLASERIEVAIRSKNFVHNLNRGDFDACYNSLSSDMQEKTSIERLHAMLDPILGFLGSFEEFKGGSISRERHAETSTYVCNLKCDYENGRAVFTIILDEKMDIINLYIK
;
A
#
# COMPACT_ATOMS: atom_id res chain seq x y z
N MET A 1 -19.72 14.52 13.36
CA MET A 1 -18.82 14.56 12.23
C MET A 1 -17.55 13.77 12.48
N LYS A 2 -17.17 12.98 11.55
CA LYS A 2 -15.96 12.18 11.70
C LYS A 2 -14.74 13.03 11.50
N LYS A 3 -13.77 12.85 12.36
CA LYS A 3 -12.53 13.55 12.24
C LYS A 3 -11.53 12.67 11.52
N LYS A 4 -10.96 13.18 10.47
CA LYS A 4 -9.97 12.41 9.73
C LYS A 4 -8.66 12.35 10.48
N ARG A 5 -8.10 11.19 10.47
CA ARG A 5 -6.82 10.95 11.10
C ARG A 5 -5.87 10.36 10.10
N TYR A 6 -4.61 10.65 10.28
CA TYR A 6 -3.57 10.12 9.41
C TYR A 6 -2.59 9.35 10.27
N PHE A 7 -2.34 8.12 9.84
CA PHE A 7 -1.37 7.26 10.50
C PHE A 7 -0.22 7.07 9.55
N VAL A 8 0.97 7.28 10.05
CA VAL A 8 2.17 7.12 9.26
C VAL A 8 2.85 5.84 9.66
N VAL A 9 3.03 4.95 8.71
CA VAL A 9 3.72 3.70 8.94
C VAL A 9 5.18 4.00 9.29
N PRO A 10 5.79 3.21 10.18
CA PRO A 10 7.17 3.47 10.59
C PRO A 10 8.12 3.68 9.45
N ALA A 11 9.11 4.50 9.69
CA ALA A 11 10.04 4.93 8.67
C ALA A 11 10.76 3.79 7.95
N ALA A 12 10.88 2.65 8.59
CA ALA A 12 11.52 1.52 7.94
C ALA A 12 10.83 1.11 6.64
N LEU A 13 9.55 1.46 6.51
CA LEU A 13 8.80 1.17 5.31
C LEU A 13 8.62 2.40 4.43
N ALA A 14 9.21 3.51 4.79
CA ALA A 14 8.95 4.78 4.15
C ALA A 14 10.17 5.31 3.39
N LEU A 15 10.74 4.50 2.52
CA LEU A 15 11.98 4.88 1.86
C LEU A 15 11.83 5.92 0.77
N LEU A 16 10.75 5.86 0.02
CA LEU A 16 10.61 6.72 -1.15
C LEU A 16 9.48 7.73 -0.98
N GLY A 17 9.11 7.99 0.26
CA GLY A 17 7.90 8.73 0.55
C GLY A 17 7.76 10.09 -0.11
N GLY A 18 8.85 10.80 -0.33
CA GLY A 18 8.77 12.12 -0.90
C GLY A 18 8.71 12.16 -2.40
N LEU A 19 9.05 11.08 -3.08
CA LEU A 19 9.26 11.14 -4.51
C LEU A 19 7.97 11.02 -5.32
N TYR A 20 7.13 10.11 -4.95
CA TYR A 20 5.97 9.85 -5.79
C TYR A 20 4.89 10.92 -5.69
N LEU A 21 4.97 11.78 -4.69
CA LEU A 21 4.02 12.88 -4.60
C LEU A 21 4.04 13.78 -5.82
N ILE A 22 5.18 13.82 -6.49
CA ILE A 22 5.35 14.62 -7.67
C ILE A 22 5.03 13.82 -8.92
N SER A 23 5.09 12.54 -8.81
CA SER A 23 4.93 11.64 -9.94
C SER A 23 3.47 11.50 -10.28
N LYS A 24 3.01 12.31 -11.19
CA LYS A 24 1.62 12.24 -11.63
C LYS A 24 1.48 11.56 -12.96
N GLN A 25 2.58 11.31 -13.60
CA GLN A 25 2.59 10.75 -14.93
C GLN A 25 2.69 9.27 -14.86
N SER A 26 1.95 8.60 -15.69
CA SER A 26 2.05 7.16 -15.80
C SER A 26 2.84 6.81 -17.04
N ASP A 27 3.95 7.47 -17.24
CA ASP A 27 4.77 7.28 -18.42
C ASP A 27 5.14 5.84 -18.60
N GLY A 28 4.84 5.30 -19.78
CA GLY A 28 5.20 3.95 -20.11
C GLY A 28 4.44 2.88 -19.37
N LEU A 29 3.39 3.24 -18.66
CA LEU A 29 2.59 2.27 -17.93
C LEU A 29 1.65 1.55 -18.89
N LEU A 30 1.84 0.27 -19.05
CA LEU A 30 0.99 -0.54 -19.91
C LEU A 30 -0.34 -0.84 -19.22
N ALA A 31 -1.38 -1.08 -20.03
CA ALA A 31 -2.69 -1.40 -19.48
C ALA A 31 -2.63 -2.66 -18.61
N SER A 32 -1.86 -3.67 -19.04
CA SER A 32 -1.73 -4.90 -18.25
C SER A 32 -1.03 -4.66 -16.93
N GLU A 33 -0.04 -3.78 -16.91
CA GLU A 33 0.66 -3.43 -15.68
C GLU A 33 -0.27 -2.72 -14.73
N ARG A 34 -1.06 -1.78 -15.25
CA ARG A 34 -2.02 -1.05 -14.44
C ARG A 34 -3.02 -1.99 -13.78
N ILE A 35 -3.52 -2.93 -14.55
CA ILE A 35 -4.49 -3.90 -14.03
C ILE A 35 -3.85 -4.74 -12.93
N GLU A 36 -2.64 -5.23 -13.16
CA GLU A 36 -1.99 -6.08 -12.16
C GLU A 36 -1.67 -5.32 -10.90
N VAL A 37 -1.17 -4.10 -11.03
CA VAL A 37 -0.88 -3.27 -9.86
C VAL A 37 -2.16 -3.04 -9.06
N ALA A 38 -3.27 -2.75 -9.73
CA ALA A 38 -4.54 -2.54 -9.05
C ALA A 38 -4.99 -3.79 -8.31
N ILE A 39 -4.90 -4.95 -8.96
CA ILE A 39 -5.33 -6.21 -8.36
C ILE A 39 -4.48 -6.53 -7.12
N ARG A 40 -3.17 -6.44 -7.27
CA ARG A 40 -2.26 -6.75 -6.16
C ARG A 40 -2.48 -5.83 -4.97
N SER A 41 -2.63 -4.54 -5.27
CA SER A 41 -2.80 -3.54 -4.21
C SER A 41 -4.13 -3.71 -3.49
N LYS A 42 -5.22 -3.91 -4.23
CA LYS A 42 -6.52 -4.11 -3.62
C LYS A 42 -6.59 -5.40 -2.82
N ASN A 43 -5.95 -6.45 -3.34
CA ASN A 43 -5.90 -7.72 -2.61
C ASN A 43 -5.17 -7.57 -1.28
N PHE A 44 -4.10 -6.79 -1.27
CA PHE A 44 -3.38 -6.54 -0.03
C PHE A 44 -4.30 -5.88 1.00
N VAL A 45 -5.02 -4.84 0.58
CA VAL A 45 -5.92 -4.14 1.50
C VAL A 45 -7.06 -5.06 1.95
N HIS A 46 -7.62 -5.86 1.05
CA HIS A 46 -8.65 -6.83 1.43
C HIS A 46 -8.14 -7.84 2.44
N ASN A 47 -6.96 -8.37 2.22
CA ASN A 47 -6.37 -9.33 3.15
C ASN A 47 -6.14 -8.68 4.51
N LEU A 48 -5.66 -7.45 4.48
CA LEU A 48 -5.42 -6.69 5.70
C LEU A 48 -6.73 -6.52 6.48
N ASN A 49 -7.79 -6.12 5.77
CA ASN A 49 -9.08 -5.88 6.40
C ASN A 49 -9.71 -7.14 6.97
N ARG A 50 -9.36 -8.30 6.43
CA ARG A 50 -9.84 -9.57 6.96
C ARG A 50 -8.96 -10.11 8.09
N GLY A 51 -7.87 -9.43 8.39
CA GLY A 51 -6.94 -9.92 9.38
C GLY A 51 -6.06 -11.05 8.88
N ASP A 52 -5.98 -11.24 7.57
CA ASP A 52 -5.16 -12.29 6.99
C ASP A 52 -3.73 -11.77 6.79
N PHE A 53 -3.00 -11.68 7.90
CA PHE A 53 -1.64 -11.14 7.88
C PHE A 53 -0.66 -12.09 7.22
N ASP A 54 -0.96 -13.37 7.17
CA ASP A 54 -0.13 -14.32 6.42
C ASP A 54 -0.13 -13.97 4.94
N ALA A 55 -1.32 -13.71 4.39
CA ALA A 55 -1.43 -13.34 2.99
C ALA A 55 -0.76 -11.99 2.72
N CYS A 56 -0.90 -11.05 3.64
CA CYS A 56 -0.22 -9.77 3.52
C CYS A 56 1.30 -9.94 3.47
N TYR A 57 1.81 -10.74 4.38
CA TYR A 57 3.25 -11.03 4.45
C TYR A 57 3.74 -11.67 3.15
N ASN A 58 2.96 -12.62 2.63
CA ASN A 58 3.36 -13.33 1.42
C ASN A 58 3.35 -12.45 0.17
N SER A 59 2.70 -11.30 0.22
CA SER A 59 2.69 -10.37 -0.91
C SER A 59 3.89 -9.41 -0.88
N LEU A 60 4.66 -9.42 0.20
CA LEU A 60 5.86 -8.58 0.31
C LEU A 60 7.01 -9.18 -0.46
N SER A 61 7.94 -8.32 -0.89
CA SER A 61 9.17 -8.80 -1.52
C SER A 61 10.00 -9.57 -0.50
N SER A 62 10.93 -10.38 -0.98
CA SER A 62 11.78 -11.14 -0.08
C SER A 62 12.60 -10.23 0.84
N ASP A 63 13.05 -9.09 0.32
CA ASP A 63 13.78 -8.13 1.16
C ASP A 63 12.91 -7.63 2.31
N MET A 64 11.66 -7.29 2.01
CA MET A 64 10.74 -6.84 3.04
C MET A 64 10.43 -7.95 4.03
N GLN A 65 10.29 -9.17 3.55
CA GLN A 65 10.02 -10.30 4.43
C GLN A 65 11.17 -10.55 5.40
N GLU A 66 12.39 -10.27 4.98
CA GLU A 66 13.54 -10.41 5.86
C GLU A 66 13.58 -9.33 6.94
N LYS A 67 13.00 -8.18 6.65
CA LYS A 67 13.03 -7.03 7.56
C LYS A 67 11.84 -6.97 8.50
N THR A 68 10.86 -7.82 8.29
CA THR A 68 9.66 -7.81 9.12
C THR A 68 9.22 -9.24 9.38
N SER A 69 8.08 -9.39 10.02
CA SER A 69 7.50 -10.70 10.30
C SER A 69 5.99 -10.54 10.32
N ILE A 70 5.28 -11.66 10.30
CA ILE A 70 3.82 -11.64 10.38
C ILE A 70 3.40 -10.97 11.69
N GLU A 71 4.09 -11.30 12.78
CA GLU A 71 3.77 -10.72 14.08
C GLU A 71 3.99 -9.22 14.10
N ARG A 72 5.04 -8.77 13.44
CA ARG A 72 5.34 -7.35 13.40
C ARG A 72 4.32 -6.60 12.54
N LEU A 73 3.92 -7.18 11.42
CA LEU A 73 2.85 -6.60 10.61
C LEU A 73 1.57 -6.46 11.42
N HIS A 74 1.23 -7.53 12.14
CA HIS A 74 0.03 -7.53 12.97
C HIS A 74 0.11 -6.44 14.02
N ALA A 75 1.24 -6.35 14.70
CA ALA A 75 1.42 -5.36 15.77
C ALA A 75 1.34 -3.93 15.26
N MET A 76 1.85 -3.69 14.05
CA MET A 76 1.85 -2.35 13.49
C MET A 76 0.49 -1.94 12.93
N LEU A 77 -0.18 -2.86 12.27
CA LEU A 77 -1.35 -2.51 11.48
C LEU A 77 -2.66 -2.71 12.22
N ASP A 78 -2.70 -3.66 13.14
CA ASP A 78 -3.93 -3.94 13.87
C ASP A 78 -4.50 -2.74 14.62
N PRO A 79 -3.68 -1.94 15.33
CA PRO A 79 -4.22 -0.75 16.00
C PRO A 79 -4.81 0.27 15.03
N ILE A 80 -4.22 0.40 13.86
CA ILE A 80 -4.70 1.34 12.84
C ILE A 80 -6.06 0.87 12.34
N LEU A 81 -6.18 -0.41 12.05
CA LEU A 81 -7.44 -0.98 11.59
C LEU A 81 -8.52 -0.90 12.67
N GLY A 82 -8.13 -1.13 13.91
CA GLY A 82 -9.06 -1.01 15.03
C GLY A 82 -9.60 0.39 15.16
N PHE A 83 -8.76 1.38 14.96
CA PHE A 83 -9.19 2.76 14.99
C PHE A 83 -10.12 3.10 13.82
N LEU A 84 -9.80 2.61 12.63
CA LEU A 84 -10.57 2.92 11.44
C LEU A 84 -11.93 2.25 11.43
N GLY A 85 -12.05 1.10 12.06
CA GLY A 85 -13.31 0.36 12.07
C GLY A 85 -13.48 -0.46 10.81
N SER A 86 -14.71 -0.71 10.45
CA SER A 86 -15.03 -1.58 9.31
C SER A 86 -14.70 -0.90 7.99
N PHE A 87 -14.13 -1.66 7.08
CA PHE A 87 -13.88 -1.18 5.72
C PHE A 87 -15.22 -1.05 4.99
N GLU A 88 -15.38 0.06 4.26
CA GLU A 88 -16.62 0.31 3.54
C GLU A 88 -16.42 0.18 2.04
N GLU A 89 -15.50 0.96 1.46
CA GLU A 89 -15.30 0.88 0.01
C GLU A 89 -14.02 1.59 -0.42
N PHE A 90 -13.57 1.24 -1.60
CA PHE A 90 -12.51 1.98 -2.27
C PHE A 90 -13.11 3.22 -2.94
N LYS A 91 -12.45 4.34 -2.78
CA LYS A 91 -12.90 5.61 -3.34
C LYS A 91 -11.98 6.10 -4.45
N GLY A 92 -11.33 5.20 -5.12
CA GLY A 92 -10.45 5.55 -6.21
C GLY A 92 -9.00 5.60 -5.80
N GLY A 93 -8.20 6.16 -6.67
CA GLY A 93 -6.78 6.25 -6.43
C GLY A 93 -6.02 6.53 -7.71
N SER A 94 -4.73 6.27 -7.68
CA SER A 94 -3.88 6.51 -8.85
C SER A 94 -2.80 5.45 -8.91
N ILE A 95 -2.33 5.19 -10.11
CA ILE A 95 -1.23 4.25 -10.34
C ILE A 95 -0.25 4.95 -11.26
N SER A 96 1.02 4.90 -10.89
CA SER A 96 2.07 5.46 -11.72
C SER A 96 3.27 4.53 -11.72
N ARG A 97 4.15 4.73 -12.68
CA ARG A 97 5.39 3.98 -12.79
C ARG A 97 6.54 4.95 -12.64
N GLU A 98 7.49 4.60 -11.81
CA GLU A 98 8.69 5.41 -11.61
C GLU A 98 9.90 4.64 -12.09
N ARG A 99 10.73 5.30 -12.87
CA ARG A 99 11.94 4.70 -13.38
C ARG A 99 13.11 5.08 -12.50
N HIS A 100 13.96 4.08 -12.22
CA HIS A 100 15.16 4.26 -11.42
C HIS A 100 16.28 3.60 -12.19
N ALA A 101 17.19 4.35 -12.74
CA ALA A 101 18.33 3.80 -13.46
C ALA A 101 17.92 2.58 -14.32
N GLU A 102 18.06 1.37 -13.78
CA GLU A 102 17.82 0.16 -14.55
C GLU A 102 16.53 -0.57 -14.19
N THR A 103 15.82 -0.08 -13.19
CA THR A 103 14.61 -0.75 -12.74
C THR A 103 13.45 0.23 -12.70
N SER A 104 12.28 -0.30 -12.48
CA SER A 104 11.06 0.49 -12.31
C SER A 104 10.35 0.04 -11.07
N THR A 105 9.60 0.97 -10.48
CA THR A 105 8.67 0.64 -9.42
C THR A 105 7.30 1.15 -9.82
N TYR A 106 6.27 0.59 -9.20
CA TYR A 106 4.89 1.00 -9.43
C TYR A 106 4.34 1.54 -8.13
N VAL A 107 3.71 2.70 -8.20
CA VAL A 107 3.15 3.36 -7.02
C VAL A 107 1.65 3.38 -7.15
N CYS A 108 0.97 2.78 -6.21
CA CYS A 108 -0.48 2.72 -6.19
C CYS A 108 -0.98 3.43 -4.93
N ASN A 109 -1.77 4.47 -5.12
CA ASN A 109 -2.45 5.14 -4.03
C ASN A 109 -3.90 4.71 -4.04
N LEU A 110 -4.37 4.13 -2.94
CA LEU A 110 -5.75 3.71 -2.81
C LEU A 110 -6.42 4.49 -1.70
N LYS A 111 -7.50 5.17 -2.04
CA LYS A 111 -8.33 5.84 -1.07
C LYS A 111 -9.36 4.85 -0.57
N CYS A 112 -9.36 4.62 0.73
CA CYS A 112 -10.23 3.60 1.32
C CYS A 112 -11.07 4.26 2.40
N ASP A 113 -12.38 4.11 2.29
CA ASP A 113 -13.29 4.61 3.31
C ASP A 113 -13.56 3.51 4.32
N TYR A 114 -13.48 3.90 5.58
CA TYR A 114 -13.75 3.05 6.72
C TYR A 114 -14.81 3.73 7.57
N GLU A 115 -15.36 2.96 8.47
CA GLU A 115 -16.42 3.44 9.37
C GLU A 115 -16.06 4.76 10.05
N ASN A 116 -14.83 4.88 10.51
CA ASN A 116 -14.41 6.02 11.33
C ASN A 116 -13.52 7.01 10.59
N GLY A 117 -13.37 6.88 9.27
CA GLY A 117 -12.57 7.81 8.52
C GLY A 117 -12.08 7.25 7.22
N ARG A 118 -11.15 7.95 6.61
CA ARG A 118 -10.54 7.54 5.35
C ARG A 118 -9.07 7.28 5.57
N ALA A 119 -8.59 6.23 4.96
CA ALA A 119 -7.16 5.95 4.89
C ALA A 119 -6.73 5.96 3.44
N VAL A 120 -5.53 6.47 3.19
CA VAL A 120 -4.92 6.40 1.86
C VAL A 120 -3.73 5.46 2.00
N PHE A 121 -3.82 4.34 1.28
CA PHE A 121 -2.73 3.38 1.24
C PHE A 121 -1.86 3.69 0.04
N THR A 122 -0.59 3.90 0.27
CA THR A 122 0.38 4.01 -0.81
C THR A 122 1.20 2.75 -0.83
N ILE A 123 1.03 1.98 -1.89
CA ILE A 123 1.66 0.66 -2.02
C ILE A 123 2.62 0.75 -3.18
N ILE A 124 3.87 0.40 -2.93
CA ILE A 124 4.91 0.45 -3.95
C ILE A 124 5.33 -0.98 -4.25
N LEU A 125 5.30 -1.32 -5.54
CA LEU A 125 5.64 -2.66 -5.99
C LEU A 125 6.87 -2.61 -6.89
N ASP A 126 7.62 -3.70 -6.89
CA ASP A 126 8.76 -3.85 -7.79
C ASP A 126 8.28 -4.44 -9.13
N GLU A 127 9.23 -4.75 -9.99
CA GLU A 127 8.90 -5.27 -11.33
C GLU A 127 8.31 -6.66 -11.29
N LYS A 128 8.48 -7.38 -10.19
CA LYS A 128 7.85 -8.68 -9.99
C LYS A 128 6.46 -8.57 -9.41
N MET A 129 6.02 -7.34 -9.17
CA MET A 129 4.73 -7.04 -8.55
C MET A 129 4.66 -7.46 -7.09
N ASP A 130 5.82 -7.52 -6.44
CA ASP A 130 5.90 -7.72 -5.00
C ASP A 130 5.94 -6.38 -4.30
N ILE A 131 5.38 -6.32 -3.12
CA ILE A 131 5.31 -5.06 -2.37
C ILE A 131 6.65 -4.80 -1.71
N ILE A 132 7.22 -3.64 -2.00
CA ILE A 132 8.50 -3.23 -1.43
C ILE A 132 8.38 -2.06 -0.47
N ASN A 133 7.22 -1.45 -0.39
CA ASN A 133 7.02 -0.36 0.57
C ASN A 133 5.53 -0.11 0.77
N LEU A 134 5.19 0.44 1.92
CA LEU A 134 3.80 0.69 2.29
C LEU A 134 3.73 1.94 3.16
N TYR A 135 2.83 2.85 2.81
CA TYR A 135 2.52 4.02 3.62
C TYR A 135 1.02 4.06 3.85
N ILE A 136 0.63 4.52 5.02
CA ILE A 136 -0.78 4.70 5.34
C ILE A 136 -0.95 6.08 5.96
N LYS A 137 -1.84 6.85 5.39
CA LYS A 137 -2.19 8.15 5.94
C LYS A 137 -3.65 8.19 6.26
#